data_7a6a36f2fe638043627689bf18760832
#
_entry.id   7a6a36f2fe638043627689bf18760832
#
_cell.length_a   1.000
_cell.length_b   1.000
_cell.length_c   1.000
_cell.angle_alpha   90.00
_cell.angle_beta   90.00
_cell.angle_gamma   90.00
#
_symmetry.space_group_name_H-M   'P 1'
#
loop_
_entity.id
_entity.type
_entity.pdbx_description
1 polymer ?
#
loop_
_entity_poly.entity_id
_entity_poly.type
_entity_poly.pdbx_seq_one_letter_code
_entity_poly.pdbx_strand_id
1 'polypeptide(L)'
;MAEQEKRAPAEGWLDKATAGIRFGPDRREVRAELTAHLEDKALDFQRIFPGLTEDEAKERAAAEMGDPEKIGRELARIHKPWLGRLWMFSRVLLVCSVVLSFFLLLQLALLLLAVPMALLSGGGQEVSPAESLVEEQYGDLGALDYLGELEGSGAVQAGEYIFTAGPGELWSLTGAEARRYVAAIPLEVQHDHPGEMLYFTVWDRMWAEDGQGDRLPFLSDPPEGEDIGNCVWITEGSRGVFRDSYTLFLELPSLEAGQVSLRYDRFGVDFTLPISLEVSET
;
A
#
# COMPACT_ATOMS: atom_id res chain seq x y z
N MET A 1 -34.53 -2.90 -51.69
CA MET A 1 -34.76 -1.45 -51.87
C MET A 1 -36.25 -1.07 -51.76
N ALA A 2 -37.10 -1.86 -51.09
CA ALA A 2 -38.55 -1.62 -51.02
C ALA A 2 -39.09 -1.29 -49.60
N GLU A 3 -38.22 -1.11 -48.63
CA GLU A 3 -38.62 -0.89 -47.21
C GLU A 3 -38.50 0.59 -46.76
N GLN A 4 -37.99 1.46 -47.63
CA GLN A 4 -37.85 2.89 -47.34
C GLN A 4 -39.07 3.75 -47.76
N GLU A 5 -40.08 3.18 -48.41
CA GLU A 5 -41.14 3.93 -49.04
C GLU A 5 -42.43 4.07 -48.20
N LYS A 6 -42.42 3.63 -46.93
CA LYS A 6 -43.61 3.70 -46.08
C LYS A 6 -43.38 4.32 -44.69
N ARG A 7 -42.37 5.20 -44.57
CA ARG A 7 -42.30 6.04 -43.36
C ARG A 7 -43.29 7.20 -43.48
N ALA A 8 -44.15 7.35 -42.48
CA ALA A 8 -45.08 8.47 -42.45
C ALA A 8 -44.31 9.80 -42.60
N PRO A 9 -44.84 10.77 -43.39
CA PRO A 9 -44.17 12.05 -43.66
C PRO A 9 -43.67 12.76 -42.38
N ALA A 10 -44.43 12.65 -41.29
CA ALA A 10 -44.07 13.18 -39.97
C ALA A 10 -42.82 12.55 -39.37
N GLU A 11 -42.59 11.23 -39.51
CA GLU A 11 -41.37 10.57 -39.07
C GLU A 11 -40.13 11.01 -39.84
N GLY A 12 -40.31 11.18 -41.17
CA GLY A 12 -39.25 11.73 -42.03
C GLY A 12 -38.86 13.16 -41.68
N TRP A 13 -39.82 13.97 -41.24
CA TRP A 13 -39.58 15.29 -40.71
C TRP A 13 -38.74 15.26 -39.42
N LEU A 14 -39.14 14.43 -38.44
CA LEU A 14 -38.42 14.25 -37.16
C LEU A 14 -36.99 13.75 -37.38
N ASP A 15 -36.78 12.80 -38.29
CA ASP A 15 -35.46 12.28 -38.62
C ASP A 15 -34.54 13.37 -39.15
N LYS A 16 -35.04 14.24 -40.06
CA LYS A 16 -34.28 15.38 -40.60
C LYS A 16 -34.02 16.44 -39.54
N ALA A 17 -35.02 16.78 -38.72
CA ALA A 17 -34.90 17.80 -37.68
C ALA A 17 -33.88 17.41 -36.58
N THR A 18 -33.70 16.11 -36.31
CA THR A 18 -32.77 15.61 -35.28
C THR A 18 -31.45 15.09 -35.84
N ALA A 19 -31.26 15.04 -37.16
CA ALA A 19 -30.07 14.44 -37.80
C ALA A 19 -28.77 15.15 -37.41
N GLY A 20 -28.80 16.46 -37.14
CA GLY A 20 -27.64 17.27 -36.76
C GLY A 20 -27.15 17.03 -35.33
N ILE A 21 -27.94 16.43 -34.46
CA ILE A 21 -27.58 16.20 -33.03
C ILE A 21 -26.75 14.94 -32.95
N ARG A 22 -25.44 15.08 -32.67
CA ARG A 22 -24.47 13.97 -32.65
C ARG A 22 -24.42 13.21 -31.30
N PHE A 23 -24.86 13.83 -30.21
CA PHE A 23 -24.90 13.17 -28.90
C PHE A 23 -26.22 12.39 -28.75
N GLY A 24 -26.12 11.06 -28.61
CA GLY A 24 -27.28 10.16 -28.67
C GLY A 24 -28.36 10.40 -27.61
N PRO A 25 -28.00 10.68 -26.32
CA PRO A 25 -28.98 11.04 -25.30
C PRO A 25 -29.78 12.30 -25.64
N ASP A 26 -29.13 13.42 -26.00
CA ASP A 26 -29.78 14.67 -26.36
C ASP A 26 -30.66 14.49 -27.60
N ARG A 27 -30.18 13.73 -28.57
CA ARG A 27 -30.98 13.43 -29.78
C ARG A 27 -32.29 12.72 -29.46
N ARG A 28 -32.26 11.79 -28.49
CA ARG A 28 -33.48 11.05 -28.08
C ARG A 28 -34.45 11.95 -27.36
N GLU A 29 -33.94 12.80 -26.48
CA GLU A 29 -34.73 13.75 -25.69
C GLU A 29 -35.41 14.79 -26.58
N VAL A 30 -34.64 15.45 -27.44
CA VAL A 30 -35.17 16.41 -28.42
C VAL A 30 -36.15 15.78 -29.38
N ARG A 31 -35.92 14.52 -29.83
CA ARG A 31 -36.86 13.81 -30.66
C ARG A 31 -38.17 13.56 -29.95
N ALA A 32 -38.15 13.15 -28.70
CA ALA A 32 -39.34 12.93 -27.88
C ALA A 32 -40.14 14.22 -27.69
N GLU A 33 -39.46 15.33 -27.41
CA GLU A 33 -40.06 16.65 -27.30
C GLU A 33 -40.73 17.11 -28.60
N LEU A 34 -40.03 17.03 -29.75
CA LEU A 34 -40.57 17.37 -31.05
C LEU A 34 -41.74 16.44 -31.44
N THR A 35 -41.70 15.16 -31.03
CA THR A 35 -42.82 14.24 -31.27
C THR A 35 -44.06 14.68 -30.50
N ALA A 36 -43.90 15.01 -29.21
CA ALA A 36 -45.00 15.50 -28.39
C ALA A 36 -45.63 16.80 -28.97
N HIS A 37 -44.79 17.75 -29.38
CA HIS A 37 -45.28 18.97 -30.03
C HIS A 37 -46.04 18.71 -31.35
N LEU A 38 -45.56 17.74 -32.15
CA LEU A 38 -46.21 17.35 -33.40
C LEU A 38 -47.56 16.67 -33.14
N GLU A 39 -47.64 15.82 -32.10
CA GLU A 39 -48.87 15.17 -31.69
C GLU A 39 -49.90 16.21 -31.17
N ASP A 40 -49.48 17.13 -30.32
CA ASP A 40 -50.35 18.19 -29.83
C ASP A 40 -50.92 19.06 -30.97
N LYS A 41 -50.08 19.47 -31.91
CA LYS A 41 -50.55 20.20 -33.10
C LYS A 41 -51.47 19.37 -33.96
N ALA A 42 -51.22 18.08 -34.15
CA ALA A 42 -52.10 17.21 -34.93
C ALA A 42 -53.50 17.09 -34.28
N LEU A 43 -53.53 16.98 -32.93
CA LEU A 43 -54.79 16.98 -32.20
C LEU A 43 -55.56 18.31 -32.34
N ASP A 44 -54.87 19.44 -32.34
CA ASP A 44 -55.46 20.74 -32.57
C ASP A 44 -56.05 20.86 -34.01
N PHE A 45 -55.34 20.35 -35.02
CA PHE A 45 -55.88 20.28 -36.38
C PHE A 45 -57.14 19.42 -36.46
N GLN A 46 -57.18 18.26 -35.82
CA GLN A 46 -58.35 17.41 -35.77
C GLN A 46 -59.54 18.07 -35.06
N ARG A 47 -59.26 18.87 -34.03
CA ARG A 47 -60.29 19.63 -33.32
C ARG A 47 -60.91 20.72 -34.18
N ILE A 48 -60.09 21.41 -34.96
CA ILE A 48 -60.50 22.50 -35.84
C ILE A 48 -61.20 21.93 -37.12
N PHE A 49 -60.68 20.79 -37.62
CA PHE A 49 -61.16 20.13 -38.84
C PHE A 49 -61.54 18.65 -38.56
N PRO A 50 -62.77 18.40 -38.05
CA PRO A 50 -63.18 17.06 -37.61
C PRO A 50 -63.21 15.95 -38.69
N GLY A 51 -63.02 16.31 -39.95
CA GLY A 51 -62.94 15.35 -41.09
C GLY A 51 -61.53 14.88 -41.45
N LEU A 52 -60.49 15.38 -40.77
CA LEU A 52 -59.12 14.98 -41.03
C LEU A 52 -58.77 13.63 -40.38
N THR A 53 -58.12 12.79 -41.16
CA THR A 53 -57.51 11.57 -40.62
C THR A 53 -56.29 11.92 -39.74
N GLU A 54 -55.91 11.01 -38.90
CA GLU A 54 -54.75 11.22 -38.00
C GLU A 54 -53.45 11.47 -38.79
N ASP A 55 -53.25 10.75 -39.89
CA ASP A 55 -52.06 10.90 -40.74
C ASP A 55 -52.04 12.26 -41.45
N GLU A 56 -53.19 12.72 -41.99
CA GLU A 56 -53.32 14.03 -42.60
C GLU A 56 -53.12 15.16 -41.58
N ALA A 57 -53.58 15.00 -40.35
CA ALA A 57 -53.37 15.96 -39.29
C ALA A 57 -51.87 16.06 -38.90
N LYS A 58 -51.16 14.92 -38.78
CA LYS A 58 -49.73 14.88 -38.53
C LYS A 58 -48.92 15.49 -39.67
N GLU A 59 -49.33 15.27 -40.92
CA GLU A 59 -48.66 15.85 -42.08
C GLU A 59 -48.81 17.38 -42.14
N ARG A 60 -50.00 17.90 -41.82
CA ARG A 60 -50.25 19.34 -41.72
C ARG A 60 -49.50 19.95 -40.52
N ALA A 61 -49.45 19.26 -39.37
CA ALA A 61 -48.70 19.67 -38.23
C ALA A 61 -47.22 19.81 -38.56
N ALA A 62 -46.63 18.82 -39.21
CA ALA A 62 -45.25 18.83 -39.63
C ALA A 62 -44.93 19.98 -40.63
N ALA A 63 -45.84 20.25 -41.56
CA ALA A 63 -45.72 21.36 -42.51
C ALA A 63 -45.74 22.73 -41.80
N GLU A 64 -46.60 22.88 -40.78
CA GLU A 64 -46.67 24.12 -39.98
C GLU A 64 -45.49 24.33 -39.03
N MET A 65 -44.84 23.24 -38.61
CA MET A 65 -43.62 23.33 -37.78
C MET A 65 -42.42 23.91 -38.56
N GLY A 66 -42.52 23.94 -39.91
CA GLY A 66 -41.51 24.57 -40.74
C GLY A 66 -40.46 23.63 -41.32
N ASP A 67 -39.38 24.19 -41.85
CA ASP A 67 -38.32 23.44 -42.54
C ASP A 67 -37.48 22.62 -41.53
N PRO A 68 -37.52 21.27 -41.59
CA PRO A 68 -36.78 20.42 -40.65
C PRO A 68 -35.26 20.57 -40.74
N GLU A 69 -34.70 20.94 -41.91
CA GLU A 69 -33.28 21.13 -42.06
C GLU A 69 -32.79 22.42 -41.38
N LYS A 70 -33.61 23.48 -41.41
CA LYS A 70 -33.31 24.74 -40.72
C LYS A 70 -33.35 24.52 -39.22
N ILE A 71 -34.39 23.86 -38.71
CA ILE A 71 -34.54 23.52 -37.29
C ILE A 71 -33.38 22.62 -36.85
N GLY A 72 -33.04 21.61 -37.63
CA GLY A 72 -31.92 20.70 -37.35
C GLY A 72 -30.56 21.40 -37.26
N ARG A 73 -30.31 22.40 -38.08
CA ARG A 73 -29.08 23.23 -37.98
C ARG A 73 -29.04 24.06 -36.72
N GLU A 74 -30.16 24.64 -36.30
CA GLU A 74 -30.25 25.41 -35.06
C GLU A 74 -30.09 24.53 -33.85
N LEU A 75 -30.75 23.38 -33.79
CA LEU A 75 -30.60 22.37 -32.70
C LEU A 75 -29.16 21.83 -32.62
N ALA A 76 -28.52 21.54 -33.74
CA ALA A 76 -27.13 21.07 -33.77
C ALA A 76 -26.14 22.14 -33.24
N ARG A 77 -26.48 23.41 -33.36
CA ARG A 77 -25.67 24.52 -32.87
C ARG A 77 -25.72 24.64 -31.34
N ILE A 78 -26.87 24.29 -30.76
CA ILE A 78 -27.11 24.32 -29.31
C ILE A 78 -26.57 23.05 -28.65
N HIS A 79 -26.90 21.87 -29.22
CA HIS A 79 -26.52 20.56 -28.67
C HIS A 79 -25.12 20.12 -29.13
N LYS A 80 -24.07 20.75 -28.55
CA LYS A 80 -22.69 20.42 -28.90
C LYS A 80 -22.28 19.09 -28.26
N PRO A 81 -21.76 18.11 -29.01
CA PRO A 81 -21.50 16.75 -28.52
C PRO A 81 -20.41 16.68 -27.43
N TRP A 82 -19.56 17.70 -27.33
CA TRP A 82 -18.53 17.74 -26.30
C TRP A 82 -19.11 18.08 -24.92
N LEU A 83 -20.18 18.88 -24.84
CA LEU A 83 -20.87 19.20 -23.58
C LEU A 83 -21.51 17.96 -22.96
N GLY A 84 -22.18 17.15 -23.76
CA GLY A 84 -22.77 15.88 -23.31
C GLY A 84 -21.72 14.88 -22.83
N ARG A 85 -20.56 14.81 -23.51
CA ARG A 85 -19.43 13.99 -23.07
C ARG A 85 -18.82 14.48 -21.77
N LEU A 86 -18.66 15.80 -21.63
CA LEU A 86 -18.15 16.40 -20.40
C LEU A 86 -19.07 16.13 -19.20
N TRP A 87 -20.38 16.26 -19.42
CA TRP A 87 -21.39 15.95 -18.40
C TRP A 87 -21.35 14.47 -17.97
N MET A 88 -21.22 13.55 -18.94
CA MET A 88 -21.09 12.12 -18.65
C MET A 88 -19.79 11.84 -17.88
N PHE A 89 -18.67 12.45 -18.30
CA PHE A 89 -17.38 12.33 -17.62
C PHE A 89 -17.45 12.85 -16.17
N SER A 90 -18.09 13.99 -15.94
CA SER A 90 -18.24 14.55 -14.58
C SER A 90 -19.07 13.64 -13.68
N ARG A 91 -20.09 12.96 -14.19
CA ARG A 91 -20.85 11.96 -13.42
C ARG A 91 -20.01 10.73 -13.06
N VAL A 92 -19.24 10.21 -14.01
CA VAL A 92 -18.32 9.09 -13.76
C VAL A 92 -17.30 9.49 -12.69
N LEU A 93 -16.69 10.68 -12.83
CA LEU A 93 -15.73 11.19 -11.85
C LEU A 93 -16.34 11.32 -10.45
N LEU A 94 -17.58 11.82 -10.37
CA LEU A 94 -18.31 11.92 -9.10
C LEU A 94 -18.53 10.55 -8.45
N VAL A 95 -18.98 9.56 -9.23
CA VAL A 95 -19.16 8.19 -8.72
C VAL A 95 -17.84 7.61 -8.24
N CYS A 96 -16.76 7.75 -9.03
CA CYS A 96 -15.43 7.30 -8.63
C CYS A 96 -14.94 7.98 -7.34
N SER A 97 -15.19 9.30 -7.21
CA SER A 97 -14.83 10.06 -6.01
C SER A 97 -15.59 9.56 -4.76
N VAL A 98 -16.90 9.30 -4.90
CA VAL A 98 -17.71 8.76 -3.80
C VAL A 98 -17.23 7.36 -3.38
N VAL A 99 -16.94 6.49 -4.34
CA VAL A 99 -16.43 5.15 -4.08
C VAL A 99 -15.06 5.22 -3.39
N LEU A 100 -14.15 6.05 -3.88
CA LEU A 100 -12.83 6.24 -3.26
C LEU A 100 -12.95 6.78 -1.83
N SER A 101 -13.80 7.78 -1.62
CA SER A 101 -14.05 8.34 -0.28
C SER A 101 -14.61 7.28 0.68
N PHE A 102 -15.51 6.42 0.20
CA PHE A 102 -16.04 5.32 1.00
C PHE A 102 -14.92 4.34 1.43
N PHE A 103 -14.03 3.96 0.51
CA PHE A 103 -12.90 3.09 0.85
C PHE A 103 -11.94 3.72 1.85
N LEU A 104 -11.62 5.00 1.69
CA LEU A 104 -10.76 5.73 2.63
C LEU A 104 -11.39 5.82 4.02
N LEU A 105 -12.69 6.11 4.11
CA LEU A 105 -13.41 6.13 5.38
C LEU A 105 -13.48 4.75 6.03
N LEU A 106 -13.67 3.71 5.23
CA LEU A 106 -13.66 2.32 5.73
C LEU A 106 -12.29 1.94 6.30
N GLN A 107 -11.21 2.28 5.61
CA GLN A 107 -9.84 2.05 6.10
C GLN A 107 -9.57 2.83 7.39
N LEU A 108 -9.99 4.10 7.45
CA LEU A 108 -9.87 4.91 8.66
C LEU A 108 -10.68 4.30 9.82
N ALA A 109 -11.90 3.84 9.57
CA ALA A 109 -12.73 3.18 10.58
C ALA A 109 -12.10 1.89 11.10
N LEU A 110 -11.52 1.06 10.20
CA LEU A 110 -10.80 -0.15 10.57
C LEU A 110 -9.55 0.16 11.40
N LEU A 111 -8.79 1.19 11.05
CA LEU A 111 -7.64 1.65 11.83
C LEU A 111 -8.05 2.11 13.23
N LEU A 112 -9.11 2.94 13.33
CA LEU A 112 -9.63 3.42 14.61
C LEU A 112 -10.21 2.30 15.48
N LEU A 113 -10.66 1.20 14.89
CA LEU A 113 -11.12 0.02 15.61
C LEU A 113 -9.95 -0.88 16.03
N ALA A 114 -8.91 -0.99 15.20
CA ALA A 114 -7.73 -1.82 15.48
C ALA A 114 -6.90 -1.29 16.66
N VAL A 115 -6.74 0.04 16.77
CA VAL A 115 -5.96 0.66 17.85
C VAL A 115 -6.52 0.33 19.25
N PRO A 116 -7.82 0.52 19.57
CA PRO A 116 -8.34 0.15 20.89
C PRO A 116 -8.38 -1.37 21.08
N MET A 117 -8.58 -2.17 20.02
CA MET A 117 -8.50 -3.63 20.13
C MET A 117 -7.07 -4.08 20.49
N ALA A 118 -6.04 -3.48 19.87
CA ALA A 118 -4.64 -3.74 20.22
C ALA A 118 -4.33 -3.32 21.68
N LEU A 119 -4.88 -2.19 22.13
CA LEU A 119 -4.73 -1.74 23.52
C LEU A 119 -5.51 -2.60 24.54
N LEU A 120 -6.65 -3.17 24.12
CA LEU A 120 -7.44 -4.06 24.98
C LEU A 120 -6.97 -5.52 24.95
N SER A 121 -6.31 -5.96 23.87
CA SER A 121 -5.67 -7.27 23.77
C SER A 121 -4.27 -7.31 24.38
N GLY A 122 -3.73 -6.17 24.84
CA GLY A 122 -2.43 -6.04 25.52
C GLY A 122 -2.31 -6.71 26.88
N GLY A 123 -2.94 -7.86 27.06
CA GLY A 123 -2.75 -8.79 28.19
C GLY A 123 -2.13 -10.12 27.77
N GLY A 124 -1.77 -10.28 26.50
CA GLY A 124 -0.84 -11.31 26.05
C GLY A 124 0.58 -10.83 26.38
N GLN A 125 1.37 -11.66 27.01
CA GLN A 125 2.80 -11.45 27.18
C GLN A 125 3.33 -10.98 25.80
N GLU A 126 3.80 -9.72 25.71
CA GLU A 126 4.45 -9.23 24.50
C GLU A 126 5.71 -10.08 24.33
N VAL A 127 5.63 -11.08 23.45
CA VAL A 127 6.83 -11.81 23.02
C VAL A 127 7.74 -10.77 22.40
N SER A 128 8.93 -10.57 22.96
CA SER A 128 9.84 -9.59 22.40
C SER A 128 10.22 -10.02 20.97
N PRO A 129 10.47 -9.08 20.06
CA PRO A 129 10.97 -9.43 18.73
C PRO A 129 12.22 -10.31 18.78
N ALA A 130 13.06 -10.13 19.81
CA ALA A 130 14.25 -10.94 20.03
C ALA A 130 13.91 -12.36 20.48
N GLU A 131 12.93 -12.53 21.38
CA GLU A 131 12.46 -13.86 21.83
C GLU A 131 11.95 -14.69 20.66
N SER A 132 11.13 -14.11 19.76
CA SER A 132 10.63 -14.82 18.60
C SER A 132 11.74 -15.29 17.65
N LEU A 133 12.76 -14.45 17.45
CA LEU A 133 13.92 -14.79 16.61
C LEU A 133 14.83 -15.85 17.27
N VAL A 134 15.00 -15.78 18.58
CA VAL A 134 15.76 -16.78 19.32
C VAL A 134 15.03 -18.13 19.30
N GLU A 135 13.72 -18.14 19.48
CA GLU A 135 12.92 -19.37 19.43
C GLU A 135 12.91 -19.99 18.02
N GLU A 136 12.83 -19.17 16.97
CA GLU A 136 12.91 -19.62 15.59
C GLU A 136 14.26 -20.27 15.27
N GLN A 137 15.36 -19.65 15.68
CA GLN A 137 16.71 -20.13 15.37
C GLN A 137 17.15 -21.31 16.25
N TYR A 138 16.79 -21.31 17.52
CA TYR A 138 17.37 -22.22 18.54
C TYR A 138 16.35 -23.16 19.19
N GLY A 139 15.05 -22.96 18.98
CA GLY A 139 14.00 -23.72 19.66
C GLY A 139 14.06 -25.23 19.43
N ASP A 140 14.52 -25.67 18.25
CA ASP A 140 14.69 -27.09 17.90
C ASP A 140 15.97 -27.71 18.50
N LEU A 141 16.93 -26.90 18.99
CA LEU A 141 18.22 -27.36 19.51
C LEU A 141 18.18 -27.74 20.99
N GLY A 142 17.21 -27.25 21.75
CA GLY A 142 17.13 -27.55 23.18
C GLY A 142 16.17 -26.65 23.94
N ALA A 143 16.23 -26.71 25.26
CA ALA A 143 15.43 -25.83 26.12
C ALA A 143 16.08 -24.46 26.22
N LEU A 144 15.28 -23.42 25.92
CA LEU A 144 15.64 -22.02 26.06
C LEU A 144 15.09 -21.48 27.37
N ASP A 145 15.98 -20.97 28.23
CA ASP A 145 15.62 -20.31 29.48
C ASP A 145 16.05 -18.84 29.43
N TYR A 146 15.12 -17.91 29.55
CA TYR A 146 15.40 -16.47 29.63
C TYR A 146 16.12 -16.14 30.92
N LEU A 147 17.26 -15.44 30.83
CA LEU A 147 18.11 -15.08 31.97
C LEU A 147 17.94 -13.63 32.42
N GLY A 148 17.57 -12.72 31.49
CA GLY A 148 17.33 -11.33 31.82
C GLY A 148 17.74 -10.36 30.71
N GLU A 149 17.56 -9.06 30.97
CA GLU A 149 17.98 -7.98 30.06
C GLU A 149 19.46 -7.66 30.24
N LEU A 150 20.13 -7.39 29.12
CA LEU A 150 21.50 -6.89 29.08
C LEU A 150 21.50 -5.36 29.05
N GLU A 151 22.44 -4.74 29.70
CA GLU A 151 22.61 -3.30 29.63
C GLU A 151 23.05 -2.87 28.22
N GLY A 152 22.53 -1.72 27.75
CA GLY A 152 22.96 -1.14 26.48
C GLY A 152 24.42 -0.70 26.52
N SER A 153 25.18 -0.97 25.47
CA SER A 153 26.63 -0.87 25.47
C SER A 153 27.19 0.42 24.86
N GLY A 154 26.33 1.38 24.52
CA GLY A 154 26.76 2.68 24.03
C GLY A 154 26.91 2.74 22.49
N ALA A 155 27.62 3.77 22.04
CA ALA A 155 27.76 4.07 20.61
C ALA A 155 29.23 4.25 20.22
N VAL A 156 29.59 3.86 19.00
CA VAL A 156 30.88 4.09 18.38
C VAL A 156 30.73 4.69 17.00
N GLN A 157 31.54 5.69 16.67
CA GLN A 157 31.60 6.28 15.35
C GLN A 157 32.69 5.62 14.52
N ALA A 158 32.34 5.20 13.32
CA ALA A 158 33.23 4.58 12.35
C ALA A 158 33.05 5.24 10.98
N GLY A 159 33.89 6.22 10.67
CA GLY A 159 33.73 7.05 9.47
C GLY A 159 32.43 7.86 9.50
N GLU A 160 31.56 7.64 8.52
CA GLU A 160 30.26 8.30 8.37
C GLU A 160 29.12 7.56 9.12
N TYR A 161 29.44 6.42 9.76
CA TYR A 161 28.47 5.57 10.43
C TYR A 161 28.60 5.69 11.95
N ILE A 162 27.47 5.64 12.64
CA ILE A 162 27.40 5.54 14.10
C ILE A 162 26.70 4.23 14.43
N PHE A 163 27.42 3.33 15.08
CA PHE A 163 26.91 2.05 15.56
C PHE A 163 26.53 2.18 17.03
N THR A 164 25.31 1.80 17.36
CA THR A 164 24.81 1.84 18.73
C THR A 164 24.23 0.48 19.11
N ALA A 165 24.80 -0.14 20.14
CA ALA A 165 24.21 -1.34 20.72
C ALA A 165 23.24 -0.95 21.84
N GLY A 166 21.97 -1.28 21.66
CA GLY A 166 20.92 -1.06 22.66
C GLY A 166 20.93 -2.11 23.76
N PRO A 167 19.99 -2.02 24.72
CA PRO A 167 19.76 -3.08 25.69
C PRO A 167 19.33 -4.35 24.96
N GLY A 168 19.94 -5.47 25.34
CA GLY A 168 19.70 -6.77 24.72
C GLY A 168 19.02 -7.74 25.67
N GLU A 169 18.86 -8.95 25.22
CA GLU A 169 18.27 -10.04 26.00
C GLU A 169 19.21 -11.24 26.02
N LEU A 170 19.24 -11.97 27.11
CA LEU A 170 20.11 -13.10 27.32
C LEU A 170 19.30 -14.37 27.63
N TRP A 171 19.64 -15.44 26.94
CA TRP A 171 19.06 -16.78 27.15
C TRP A 171 20.15 -17.81 27.42
N SER A 172 19.82 -18.87 28.15
CA SER A 172 20.60 -20.08 28.16
C SER A 172 19.93 -21.14 27.28
N LEU A 173 20.72 -21.74 26.41
CA LEU A 173 20.34 -22.90 25.59
C LEU A 173 20.92 -24.15 26.23
N THR A 174 20.06 -25.04 26.69
CA THR A 174 20.46 -26.32 27.27
C THR A 174 20.18 -27.41 26.25
N GLY A 175 21.21 -27.79 25.48
CA GLY A 175 21.18 -28.88 24.51
C GLY A 175 21.70 -30.19 25.06
N ALA A 176 21.83 -31.21 24.17
CA ALA A 176 22.25 -32.56 24.56
C ALA A 176 23.71 -32.65 25.03
N GLU A 177 24.59 -31.73 24.59
CA GLU A 177 26.06 -31.86 24.84
C GLU A 177 26.58 -30.83 25.83
N ALA A 178 26.12 -29.58 25.83
CA ALA A 178 26.58 -28.51 26.70
C ALA A 178 25.55 -27.41 26.88
N ARG A 179 25.68 -26.65 27.98
CA ARG A 179 24.93 -25.41 28.17
C ARG A 179 25.64 -24.28 27.45
N ARG A 180 24.92 -23.47 26.70
CA ARG A 180 25.38 -22.31 25.97
C ARG A 180 24.55 -21.09 26.31
N TYR A 181 25.02 -19.94 25.92
CA TYR A 181 24.35 -18.67 26.13
C TYR A 181 24.16 -17.96 24.80
N VAL A 182 22.95 -17.46 24.57
CA VAL A 182 22.58 -16.70 23.39
C VAL A 182 22.19 -15.31 23.83
N ALA A 183 22.90 -14.30 23.34
CA ALA A 183 22.55 -12.90 23.54
C ALA A 183 22.03 -12.31 22.25
N ALA A 184 20.84 -11.71 22.29
CA ALA A 184 20.26 -10.96 21.18
C ALA A 184 20.31 -9.47 21.51
N ILE A 185 21.00 -8.69 20.71
CA ILE A 185 21.33 -7.29 20.99
C ILE A 185 20.87 -6.43 19.83
N PRO A 186 19.97 -5.47 20.05
CA PRO A 186 19.59 -4.50 19.01
C PRO A 186 20.80 -3.66 18.63
N LEU A 187 21.14 -3.64 17.35
CA LEU A 187 22.20 -2.83 16.79
C LEU A 187 21.57 -1.80 15.83
N GLU A 188 21.71 -0.54 16.16
CA GLU A 188 21.29 0.57 15.33
C GLU A 188 22.48 1.18 14.61
N VAL A 189 22.32 1.43 13.32
CA VAL A 189 23.34 2.08 12.49
C VAL A 189 22.76 3.35 11.90
N GLN A 190 23.35 4.48 12.25
CA GLN A 190 23.00 5.79 11.67
C GLN A 190 24.01 6.16 10.59
N HIS A 191 23.55 6.77 9.51
CA HIS A 191 24.36 7.22 8.38
C HIS A 191 23.79 8.49 7.75
N ASP A 192 24.64 9.26 7.05
CA ASP A 192 24.27 10.54 6.46
C ASP A 192 23.72 10.41 5.03
N HIS A 193 23.78 9.23 4.41
CA HIS A 193 23.37 9.00 3.04
C HIS A 193 21.98 8.39 2.97
N PRO A 194 20.95 9.13 2.44
CA PRO A 194 19.58 8.61 2.38
C PRO A 194 19.48 7.40 1.44
N GLY A 195 19.01 6.29 1.99
CA GLY A 195 18.78 5.05 1.23
C GLY A 195 20.03 4.25 0.91
N GLU A 196 21.19 4.61 1.48
CA GLU A 196 22.37 3.78 1.41
C GLU A 196 22.26 2.59 2.36
N MET A 197 22.46 1.40 1.81
CA MET A 197 22.45 0.18 2.58
C MET A 197 23.87 -0.13 3.05
N LEU A 198 24.04 -0.43 4.34
CA LEU A 198 25.20 -1.17 4.79
C LEU A 198 25.11 -2.58 4.20
N TYR A 199 25.67 -2.73 3.00
CA TYR A 199 25.72 -4.04 2.33
C TYR A 199 26.53 -5.05 3.16
N PHE A 200 26.19 -6.32 3.00
CA PHE A 200 26.89 -7.50 3.56
C PHE A 200 28.41 -7.47 3.48
N THR A 201 29.00 -6.64 2.64
CA THR A 201 30.45 -6.42 2.55
C THR A 201 31.05 -5.82 3.84
N VAL A 202 30.25 -5.17 4.66
CA VAL A 202 30.69 -4.68 5.99
C VAL A 202 30.77 -5.85 6.95
N TRP A 203 29.81 -6.74 6.92
CA TRP A 203 29.71 -7.88 7.84
C TRP A 203 30.82 -8.92 7.63
N ASP A 204 31.33 -9.10 6.40
CA ASP A 204 32.42 -10.02 6.09
C ASP A 204 33.73 -9.75 6.86
N ARG A 205 33.86 -8.58 7.47
CA ARG A 205 35.06 -8.16 8.19
C ARG A 205 34.77 -7.81 9.63
N MET A 206 33.60 -8.17 10.11
CA MET A 206 33.27 -8.11 11.54
C MET A 206 33.60 -9.42 12.20
N TRP A 207 33.97 -9.34 13.45
CA TRP A 207 34.12 -10.47 14.36
C TRP A 207 33.87 -9.99 15.77
N ALA A 208 33.60 -10.88 16.67
CA ALA A 208 33.63 -10.56 18.08
C ALA A 208 34.88 -11.17 18.77
N GLU A 209 35.34 -10.52 19.80
CA GLU A 209 36.38 -11.03 20.68
C GLU A 209 35.77 -11.12 22.09
N ASP A 210 35.94 -12.26 22.73
CA ASP A 210 35.56 -12.42 24.13
C ASP A 210 36.55 -11.69 25.08
N GLY A 211 36.29 -11.66 26.39
CA GLY A 211 37.14 -11.00 27.36
C GLY A 211 38.49 -11.67 27.51
N GLN A 212 38.73 -12.83 26.95
CA GLN A 212 40.03 -13.54 26.95
C GLN A 212 40.82 -13.23 25.67
N GLY A 213 40.20 -12.60 24.68
CA GLY A 213 40.79 -12.28 23.37
C GLY A 213 40.58 -13.38 22.33
N ASP A 214 39.76 -14.38 22.63
CA ASP A 214 39.40 -15.42 21.67
C ASP A 214 38.38 -14.87 20.66
N ARG A 215 38.64 -15.18 19.39
CA ARG A 215 37.85 -14.65 18.27
C ARG A 215 36.65 -15.53 18.01
N LEU A 216 35.48 -14.92 18.04
CA LEU A 216 34.21 -15.51 17.60
C LEU A 216 34.01 -15.19 16.10
N PRO A 217 33.89 -16.21 15.23
CA PRO A 217 33.71 -16.00 13.80
C PRO A 217 32.34 -15.38 13.52
N PHE A 218 32.29 -14.49 12.53
CA PHE A 218 31.03 -13.95 12.03
C PHE A 218 30.47 -14.87 10.95
N LEU A 219 29.18 -15.22 11.08
CA LEU A 219 28.43 -16.01 10.11
C LEU A 219 27.43 -15.08 9.40
N SER A 220 27.49 -15.05 8.08
CA SER A 220 26.60 -14.22 7.26
C SER A 220 25.22 -14.87 7.05
N ASP A 221 25.12 -16.18 7.18
CA ASP A 221 23.89 -16.96 6.97
C ASP A 221 23.98 -18.22 7.85
N PRO A 222 23.56 -18.12 9.11
CA PRO A 222 23.58 -19.29 10.00
C PRO A 222 22.50 -20.28 9.57
N PRO A 223 22.80 -21.59 9.48
CA PRO A 223 21.81 -22.59 9.20
C PRO A 223 20.79 -22.68 10.35
N GLU A 224 19.50 -22.69 10.00
CA GLU A 224 18.41 -22.81 10.97
C GLU A 224 18.43 -24.21 11.62
N GLY A 225 18.26 -24.25 12.95
CA GLY A 225 18.14 -25.50 13.69
C GLY A 225 19.44 -26.34 13.73
N GLU A 226 20.59 -25.80 13.33
CA GLU A 226 21.90 -26.44 13.46
C GLU A 226 22.70 -25.80 14.60
N ASP A 227 23.47 -26.64 15.29
CA ASP A 227 24.41 -26.21 16.30
C ASP A 227 25.64 -25.57 15.64
N ILE A 228 25.71 -24.26 15.66
CA ILE A 228 26.76 -23.47 14.98
C ILE A 228 28.00 -23.28 15.86
N GLY A 229 27.87 -23.50 17.15
CA GLY A 229 28.93 -23.24 18.12
C GLY A 229 29.15 -21.76 18.42
N ASN A 230 30.32 -21.44 18.98
CA ASN A 230 30.65 -20.07 19.35
C ASN A 230 30.76 -19.17 18.13
N CYS A 231 29.80 -18.31 17.89
CA CYS A 231 29.75 -17.46 16.71
C CYS A 231 29.03 -16.14 16.96
N VAL A 232 29.14 -15.27 15.99
CA VAL A 232 28.39 -14.02 15.87
C VAL A 232 27.66 -14.01 14.55
N TRP A 233 26.42 -13.61 14.55
CA TRP A 233 25.66 -13.39 13.33
C TRP A 233 24.67 -12.24 13.51
N ILE A 234 24.07 -11.77 12.43
CA ILE A 234 23.18 -10.62 12.43
C ILE A 234 21.97 -10.89 11.55
N THR A 235 20.81 -10.44 11.99
CA THR A 235 19.60 -10.41 11.17
C THR A 235 19.15 -8.99 10.90
N GLU A 236 18.56 -8.76 9.75
CA GLU A 236 18.01 -7.47 9.36
C GLU A 236 16.72 -7.21 10.14
N GLY A 237 16.60 -6.01 10.71
CA GLY A 237 15.38 -5.49 11.30
C GLY A 237 14.65 -4.53 10.35
N SER A 238 14.59 -3.25 10.68
CA SER A 238 13.95 -2.23 9.86
C SER A 238 14.96 -1.35 9.15
N ARG A 239 14.59 -0.90 7.93
CA ARG A 239 15.38 0.05 7.14
C ARG A 239 14.72 1.41 7.16
N GLY A 240 15.50 2.43 7.51
CA GLY A 240 15.09 3.83 7.50
C GLY A 240 15.84 4.63 6.44
N VAL A 241 15.57 5.93 6.38
CA VAL A 241 16.23 6.83 5.43
C VAL A 241 17.67 7.14 5.85
N PHE A 242 17.91 7.26 7.16
CA PHE A 242 19.21 7.61 7.77
C PHE A 242 19.57 6.69 8.94
N ARG A 243 18.80 5.61 9.14
CA ARG A 243 18.95 4.73 10.29
C ARG A 243 18.44 3.35 9.95
N ASP A 244 19.28 2.35 10.10
CA ASP A 244 18.95 0.94 9.95
C ASP A 244 19.02 0.24 11.29
N SER A 245 18.14 -0.71 11.53
CA SER A 245 18.15 -1.56 12.72
C SER A 245 18.47 -2.99 12.35
N TYR A 246 19.23 -3.63 13.21
CA TYR A 246 19.63 -5.04 13.11
C TYR A 246 19.50 -5.69 14.48
N THR A 247 19.46 -7.01 14.51
CA THR A 247 19.65 -7.78 15.75
C THR A 247 20.92 -8.59 15.62
N LEU A 248 21.86 -8.33 16.52
CA LEU A 248 23.13 -9.04 16.65
C LEU A 248 22.93 -10.21 17.60
N PHE A 249 23.29 -11.41 17.16
CA PHE A 249 23.29 -12.61 17.99
C PHE A 249 24.72 -13.01 18.33
N LEU A 250 24.95 -13.29 19.62
CA LEU A 250 26.21 -13.80 20.13
C LEU A 250 25.94 -15.16 20.77
N GLU A 251 26.53 -16.20 20.24
CA GLU A 251 26.51 -17.52 20.87
C GLU A 251 27.82 -17.77 21.62
N LEU A 252 27.74 -18.02 22.92
CA LEU A 252 28.86 -18.05 23.83
C LEU A 252 28.88 -19.34 24.67
N PRO A 253 30.05 -19.93 24.90
CA PRO A 253 30.18 -21.12 25.75
C PRO A 253 30.05 -20.80 27.24
N SER A 254 30.39 -19.58 27.65
CA SER A 254 30.29 -19.13 29.02
C SER A 254 30.14 -17.61 29.12
N LEU A 255 29.66 -17.12 30.25
CA LEU A 255 29.54 -15.69 30.56
C LEU A 255 30.70 -15.15 31.43
N GLU A 256 31.73 -15.94 31.66
CA GLU A 256 32.83 -15.54 32.54
C GLU A 256 33.55 -14.27 32.08
N ALA A 257 33.51 -13.96 30.79
CA ALA A 257 34.16 -12.79 30.25
C ALA A 257 33.47 -11.46 30.62
N GLY A 258 32.19 -11.47 31.02
CA GLY A 258 31.39 -10.27 31.36
C GLY A 258 31.20 -9.25 30.23
N GLN A 259 32.04 -9.33 29.19
CA GLN A 259 32.03 -8.40 28.06
C GLN A 259 32.56 -9.08 26.81
N VAL A 260 31.97 -8.72 25.68
CA VAL A 260 32.42 -9.08 24.33
C VAL A 260 32.65 -7.81 23.53
N SER A 261 33.65 -7.77 22.66
CA SER A 261 33.96 -6.63 21.83
C SER A 261 33.65 -6.96 20.37
N LEU A 262 32.68 -6.27 19.76
CA LEU A 262 32.45 -6.33 18.34
C LEU A 262 33.48 -5.47 17.62
N ARG A 263 34.20 -6.07 16.68
CA ARG A 263 35.31 -5.42 15.98
C ARG A 263 35.04 -5.40 14.45
N TYR A 264 35.53 -4.35 13.85
CA TYR A 264 35.57 -4.17 12.40
C TYR A 264 36.89 -3.54 12.00
N ASP A 265 37.51 -4.05 10.94
CA ASP A 265 38.75 -3.50 10.38
C ASP A 265 38.75 -3.70 8.87
N ARG A 266 38.39 -2.66 8.13
CA ARG A 266 38.48 -2.64 6.67
C ARG A 266 38.50 -1.21 6.10
N PHE A 267 39.19 -1.02 4.98
CA PHE A 267 39.23 0.25 4.23
C PHE A 267 39.74 1.45 5.04
N GLY A 268 40.57 1.23 6.06
CA GLY A 268 41.06 2.29 6.92
C GLY A 268 40.04 2.78 7.95
N VAL A 269 38.92 2.07 8.07
CA VAL A 269 37.95 2.25 9.15
C VAL A 269 38.10 1.07 10.11
N ASP A 270 38.42 1.35 11.35
CA ASP A 270 38.44 0.37 12.40
C ASP A 270 37.59 0.86 13.58
N PHE A 271 36.85 -0.04 14.19
CA PHE A 271 36.13 0.26 15.43
C PHE A 271 36.08 -0.95 16.37
N THR A 272 35.89 -0.65 17.64
CA THR A 272 35.60 -1.62 18.67
C THR A 272 34.40 -1.15 19.45
N LEU A 273 33.31 -1.92 19.40
CA LEU A 273 32.07 -1.67 20.12
C LEU A 273 32.02 -2.67 21.30
N PRO A 274 32.22 -2.24 22.55
CA PRO A 274 32.09 -3.12 23.69
C PRO A 274 30.64 -3.46 23.95
N ILE A 275 30.36 -4.71 24.26
CA ILE A 275 29.00 -5.24 24.54
C ILE A 275 29.07 -5.86 25.94
N SER A 276 28.33 -5.31 26.90
CA SER A 276 28.18 -5.86 28.23
C SER A 276 27.31 -7.12 28.21
N LEU A 277 27.72 -8.15 28.91
CA LEU A 277 26.93 -9.36 29.13
C LEU A 277 26.37 -9.41 30.57
N GLU A 278 26.48 -8.31 31.30
CA GLU A 278 25.90 -8.20 32.62
C GLU A 278 24.39 -8.07 32.55
N VAL A 279 23.71 -8.93 33.27
CA VAL A 279 22.25 -8.90 33.37
C VAL A 279 21.84 -7.77 34.30
N SER A 280 20.96 -6.89 33.83
CA SER A 280 20.39 -5.81 34.63
C SER A 280 19.63 -6.40 35.82
N GLU A 281 20.01 -6.04 37.03
CA GLU A 281 19.23 -6.38 38.24
C GLU A 281 17.94 -5.55 38.24
N THR A 282 16.81 -6.20 37.98
CA THR A 282 15.48 -5.61 38.08
C THR A 282 15.01 -5.48 39.52
#